data_a89d6e9ff7b8eec757354ae700ff315e
#
_entry.id   a89d6e9ff7b8eec757354ae700ff315e
#
_cell.length_a   1.000
_cell.length_b   1.000
_cell.length_c   1.000
_cell.angle_alpha   90.00
_cell.angle_beta   90.00
_cell.angle_gamma   90.00
#
_symmetry.space_group_name_H-M   'P 1'
#
loop_
_entity.id
_entity.type
_entity.pdbx_description
1 polymer ?
#
loop_
_entity_poly.entity_id
_entity_poly.type
_entity_poly.pdbx_seq_one_letter_code
_entity_poly.pdbx_strand_id
1 'polypeptide(L)'
;MLAAMIRTLCAAVLAAACSISMSAAASAPTPQPVSTPGTDCAAITGPPPQSVPPTSVNTLRQAYLCVLEHYYSGPVMDSRALLKSALAAYTQDLIRRGADRADLRLPALTGNRDTDWAAFAKVLGTGDPAALRAAITGMVAGLHDNHARWVRPTPPPQGGPVGTGIAGVSAQQGPQFDPAARPPLFITKVLAGSPAAKADIRPGDIMVKVNGVPAFIGDSVNHNIIDLFAADPVRLTLKRPTTGRTRTVEIRQGPITRQPPKVTSKTLPGGAVYVQLPGFYEGAADQVIAKLQGRPEAVVLDLRGNGGGSPREVTRLLGAFAHGKVTSYFCPLKGECVPNRTDDSVRLLGSRLVVLTDRACASACDDFSAAVKGNGLGTLVGTRTAGAVSGPGEGYLLDDGSVLILPKVRHLGPAREIIDTIGVPVDHYAPMTALDLATGRDPGLAKALTLL
;
A
#
# COMPACT_ATOMS: atom_id res chain seq x y z
N MET A 1 1.17 -6.34 -13.04
CA MET A 1 -0.25 -5.93 -12.95
C MET A 1 -0.66 -5.50 -11.54
N LEU A 2 -0.23 -6.19 -10.48
CA LEU A 2 -0.44 -5.77 -9.07
C LEU A 2 0.10 -4.36 -8.77
N ALA A 3 1.18 -3.96 -9.42
CA ALA A 3 1.86 -2.68 -9.21
C ALA A 3 1.03 -1.43 -9.58
N ALA A 4 0.13 -1.52 -10.55
CA ALA A 4 -0.66 -0.37 -11.00
C ALA A 4 -1.77 0.02 -10.02
N MET A 5 -2.33 -0.94 -9.29
CA MET A 5 -3.41 -0.68 -8.34
C MET A 5 -2.96 -0.27 -6.96
N ILE A 6 -1.85 -0.82 -6.52
CA ILE A 6 -1.14 -0.27 -5.36
C ILE A 6 -0.88 1.22 -5.58
N ARG A 7 -0.70 1.66 -6.83
CA ARG A 7 -0.53 3.08 -7.17
C ARG A 7 -1.72 3.98 -6.82
N THR A 8 -2.94 3.52 -6.96
CA THR A 8 -4.12 4.37 -6.69
C THR A 8 -4.49 4.40 -5.20
N LEU A 9 -4.25 3.31 -4.47
CA LEU A 9 -4.43 3.27 -3.01
C LEU A 9 -3.21 3.81 -2.24
N CYS A 10 -1.97 3.52 -2.70
CA CYS A 10 -0.75 4.02 -2.04
C CYS A 10 -0.42 5.48 -2.37
N ALA A 11 -0.86 6.05 -3.49
CA ALA A 11 -0.72 7.49 -3.73
C ALA A 11 -1.45 8.34 -2.65
N ALA A 12 -2.46 7.77 -1.99
CA ALA A 12 -3.13 8.41 -0.86
C ALA A 12 -2.32 8.36 0.45
N VAL A 13 -1.46 7.35 0.62
CA VAL A 13 -0.62 7.19 1.82
C VAL A 13 0.68 8.01 1.71
N LEU A 14 1.19 8.20 0.49
CA LEU A 14 2.45 8.96 0.26
C LEU A 14 2.33 10.47 0.47
N ALA A 15 1.15 11.05 0.32
CA ALA A 15 0.95 12.49 0.62
C ALA A 15 1.05 12.78 2.13
N ALA A 16 0.86 11.78 3.00
CA ALA A 16 0.94 11.96 4.45
C ALA A 16 2.35 11.74 5.03
N ALA A 17 3.22 11.00 4.33
CA ALA A 17 4.56 10.69 4.83
C ALA A 17 5.64 11.75 4.48
N CYS A 18 5.31 12.76 3.69
CA CYS A 18 6.26 13.82 3.26
C CYS A 18 5.95 15.21 3.82
N SER A 19 5.07 15.33 4.84
CA SER A 19 4.84 16.62 5.53
C SER A 19 5.83 16.77 6.68
N ILE A 20 7.10 17.00 6.38
CA ILE A 20 8.05 17.57 7.33
C ILE A 20 7.77 19.07 7.34
N SER A 21 7.22 19.55 8.45
CA SER A 21 6.99 20.97 8.71
C SER A 21 8.33 21.71 8.75
N MET A 22 8.65 22.45 7.69
CA MET A 22 9.72 23.45 7.74
C MET A 22 9.09 24.83 7.90
N SER A 23 9.32 25.44 9.04
CA SER A 23 9.11 26.87 9.24
C SER A 23 9.99 27.65 8.27
N ALA A 24 9.39 28.51 7.46
CA ALA A 24 10.04 29.27 6.42
C ALA A 24 10.88 30.42 7.02
N ALA A 25 12.18 30.41 6.72
CA ALA A 25 12.96 31.61 6.56
C ALA A 25 13.32 31.71 5.08
N ALA A 26 12.81 32.74 4.42
CA ALA A 26 13.05 33.02 3.00
C ALA A 26 14.51 33.43 2.75
N SER A 27 15.26 32.57 2.07
CA SER A 27 16.52 32.91 1.43
C SER A 27 16.44 32.47 -0.03
N ALA A 28 16.89 33.35 -0.95
CA ALA A 28 16.86 33.12 -2.39
C ALA A 28 17.59 31.81 -2.78
N PRO A 29 17.12 31.08 -3.79
CA PRO A 29 17.77 29.85 -4.19
C PRO A 29 19.08 30.12 -4.92
N THR A 30 20.19 29.68 -4.33
CA THR A 30 21.46 29.47 -5.04
C THR A 30 21.29 28.30 -6.00
N PRO A 31 21.78 28.35 -7.25
CA PRO A 31 21.72 27.24 -8.17
C PRO A 31 22.54 26.07 -7.59
N GLN A 32 21.91 24.93 -7.38
CA GLN A 32 22.59 23.72 -6.92
C GLN A 32 23.44 23.13 -8.05
N PRO A 33 24.62 22.60 -7.73
CA PRO A 33 25.46 21.95 -8.72
C PRO A 33 24.78 20.70 -9.28
N VAL A 34 24.76 20.59 -10.59
CA VAL A 34 24.41 19.36 -11.32
C VAL A 34 25.35 18.27 -10.80
N SER A 35 24.80 17.27 -10.14
CA SER A 35 25.56 16.12 -9.65
C SER A 35 26.28 15.46 -10.82
N THR A 36 27.59 15.35 -10.72
CA THR A 36 28.46 14.60 -11.65
C THR A 36 28.00 13.16 -11.77
N PRO A 37 28.03 12.53 -12.98
CA PRO A 37 27.71 11.12 -13.15
C PRO A 37 28.82 10.29 -12.50
N GLY A 38 28.59 9.75 -11.31
CA GLY A 38 29.65 9.04 -10.59
C GLY A 38 29.21 8.09 -9.47
N THR A 39 27.96 8.12 -9.04
CA THR A 39 27.44 7.10 -8.12
C THR A 39 26.12 6.56 -8.66
N ASP A 40 26.11 5.29 -9.03
CA ASP A 40 24.96 4.64 -9.66
C ASP A 40 23.70 4.67 -8.78
N CYS A 41 23.82 4.94 -7.45
CA CYS A 41 22.70 4.97 -6.49
C CYS A 41 22.88 6.11 -5.48
N ALA A 42 22.35 7.26 -5.77
CA ALA A 42 22.35 8.40 -4.84
C ALA A 42 21.08 8.43 -4.00
N ALA A 43 21.21 8.39 -2.67
CA ALA A 43 20.08 8.61 -1.77
C ALA A 43 19.49 10.03 -1.99
N ILE A 44 18.16 10.13 -1.87
CA ILE A 44 17.51 11.44 -2.04
C ILE A 44 17.83 12.33 -0.84
N THR A 45 18.40 13.49 -1.12
CA THR A 45 18.75 14.49 -0.11
C THR A 45 17.92 15.78 -0.22
N GLY A 46 16.90 15.84 -1.09
CA GLY A 46 16.12 17.04 -1.33
C GLY A 46 14.75 16.77 -1.99
N PRO A 47 14.00 17.83 -2.33
CA PRO A 47 12.74 17.68 -3.04
C PRO A 47 12.96 17.04 -4.42
N PRO A 48 12.00 16.26 -4.95
CA PRO A 48 12.12 15.64 -6.25
C PRO A 48 12.29 16.69 -7.37
N PRO A 49 13.01 16.36 -8.45
CA PRO A 49 13.25 17.30 -9.54
C PRO A 49 11.95 17.70 -10.23
N GLN A 50 11.85 18.96 -10.65
CA GLN A 50 10.66 19.50 -11.31
C GLN A 50 10.51 19.07 -12.78
N SER A 51 11.60 18.68 -13.43
CA SER A 51 11.60 18.16 -14.79
C SER A 51 12.00 16.70 -14.81
N VAL A 52 11.31 15.90 -15.61
CA VAL A 52 11.48 14.44 -15.70
C VAL A 52 11.90 14.09 -17.13
N PRO A 53 13.21 13.94 -17.40
CA PRO A 53 13.71 13.51 -18.70
C PRO A 53 13.11 12.15 -19.14
N PRO A 54 13.18 11.81 -20.44
CA PRO A 54 12.78 10.48 -20.89
C PRO A 54 13.61 9.38 -20.21
N THR A 55 12.96 8.31 -19.77
CA THR A 55 13.63 7.14 -19.20
C THR A 55 14.55 6.50 -20.25
N SER A 56 15.79 6.26 -19.88
CA SER A 56 16.86 5.74 -20.75
C SER A 56 17.29 4.32 -20.35
N VAL A 57 18.11 3.68 -21.17
CA VAL A 57 18.77 2.40 -20.82
C VAL A 57 19.69 2.61 -19.61
N ASN A 58 20.27 3.80 -19.44
CA ASN A 58 21.09 4.12 -18.27
C ASN A 58 20.23 4.21 -16.99
N THR A 59 19.03 4.77 -17.08
CA THR A 59 18.07 4.77 -15.95
C THR A 59 17.75 3.33 -15.49
N LEU A 60 17.50 2.42 -16.45
CA LEU A 60 17.26 1.01 -16.15
C LEU A 60 18.49 0.35 -15.53
N ARG A 61 19.72 0.70 -16.00
CA ARG A 61 20.99 0.23 -15.41
C ARG A 61 21.12 0.68 -13.97
N GLN A 62 20.90 1.96 -13.69
CA GLN A 62 20.94 2.48 -12.33
C GLN A 62 19.93 1.75 -11.43
N ALA A 63 18.68 1.57 -11.88
CA ALA A 63 17.69 0.83 -11.11
C ALA A 63 18.14 -0.62 -10.83
N TYR A 64 18.71 -1.31 -11.83
CA TYR A 64 19.24 -2.67 -11.67
C TYR A 64 20.35 -2.75 -10.63
N LEU A 65 21.34 -1.85 -10.71
CA LEU A 65 22.45 -1.81 -9.76
C LEU A 65 21.99 -1.43 -8.36
N CYS A 66 21.10 -0.42 -8.25
CA CYS A 66 20.54 -0.02 -6.96
C CYS A 66 19.79 -1.17 -6.26
N VAL A 67 19.03 -1.97 -7.00
CA VAL A 67 18.40 -3.17 -6.42
C VAL A 67 19.45 -4.13 -5.89
N LEU A 68 20.48 -4.46 -6.66
CA LEU A 68 21.51 -5.42 -6.25
C LEU A 68 22.35 -4.93 -5.06
N GLU A 69 22.50 -3.62 -4.90
CA GLU A 69 23.36 -3.03 -3.86
C GLU A 69 22.61 -2.68 -2.60
N HIS A 70 21.35 -2.25 -2.71
CA HIS A 70 20.63 -1.58 -1.63
C HIS A 70 19.34 -2.26 -1.20
N TYR A 71 18.74 -3.14 -2.01
CA TYR A 71 17.63 -3.95 -1.54
C TYR A 71 18.13 -4.96 -0.49
N TYR A 72 17.34 -5.21 0.57
CA TYR A 72 17.81 -5.98 1.73
C TYR A 72 18.38 -7.37 1.38
N SER A 73 17.88 -8.02 0.31
CA SER A 73 18.40 -9.30 -0.19
C SER A 73 19.18 -9.17 -1.52
N GLY A 74 19.35 -7.96 -2.04
CA GLY A 74 20.00 -7.67 -3.31
C GLY A 74 21.38 -8.33 -3.48
N PRO A 75 22.28 -8.24 -2.48
CA PRO A 75 23.63 -8.83 -2.58
C PRO A 75 23.69 -10.35 -2.76
N VAL A 76 22.60 -11.07 -2.45
CA VAL A 76 22.51 -12.54 -2.60
C VAL A 76 21.48 -12.97 -3.63
N MET A 77 20.87 -12.01 -4.32
CA MET A 77 19.84 -12.24 -5.32
C MET A 77 20.45 -12.72 -6.64
N ASP A 78 19.72 -13.59 -7.33
CA ASP A 78 20.05 -13.93 -8.73
C ASP A 78 19.71 -12.73 -9.64
N SER A 79 20.75 -12.01 -10.05
CA SER A 79 20.64 -10.84 -10.93
C SER A 79 19.94 -11.13 -12.26
N ARG A 80 20.00 -12.38 -12.73
CA ARG A 80 19.36 -12.83 -13.99
C ARG A 80 17.83 -12.74 -13.90
N ALA A 81 17.25 -12.98 -12.71
CA ALA A 81 15.81 -12.86 -12.48
C ALA A 81 15.31 -11.43 -12.70
N LEU A 82 16.10 -10.42 -12.30
CA LEU A 82 15.76 -9.01 -12.51
C LEU A 82 15.73 -8.66 -14.00
N LEU A 83 16.77 -9.07 -14.75
CA LEU A 83 16.86 -8.81 -16.20
C LEU A 83 15.76 -9.54 -16.98
N LYS A 84 15.43 -10.77 -16.59
CA LYS A 84 14.29 -11.52 -17.16
C LYS A 84 12.97 -10.77 -16.95
N SER A 85 12.71 -10.31 -15.73
CA SER A 85 11.49 -9.56 -15.40
C SER A 85 11.41 -8.22 -16.14
N ALA A 86 12.56 -7.54 -16.28
CA ALA A 86 12.68 -6.32 -17.05
C ALA A 86 12.33 -6.53 -18.53
N LEU A 87 12.95 -7.53 -19.17
CA LEU A 87 12.68 -7.80 -20.60
C LEU A 87 11.26 -8.25 -20.84
N ALA A 88 10.71 -9.10 -19.97
CA ALA A 88 9.32 -9.54 -20.08
C ALA A 88 8.34 -8.36 -20.05
N ALA A 89 8.53 -7.41 -19.15
CA ALA A 89 7.69 -6.22 -19.09
C ALA A 89 7.92 -5.26 -20.25
N TYR A 90 9.17 -5.12 -20.71
CA TYR A 90 9.54 -4.34 -21.88
C TYR A 90 8.83 -4.85 -23.14
N THR A 91 8.94 -6.16 -23.42
CA THR A 91 8.31 -6.79 -24.60
C THR A 91 6.79 -6.75 -24.53
N GLN A 92 6.20 -6.98 -23.35
CA GLN A 92 4.75 -6.87 -23.16
C GLN A 92 4.22 -5.46 -23.45
N ASP A 93 4.97 -4.42 -23.10
CA ASP A 93 4.58 -3.05 -23.42
C ASP A 93 4.65 -2.79 -24.92
N LEU A 94 5.69 -3.24 -25.61
CA LEU A 94 5.80 -3.14 -27.06
C LEU A 94 4.65 -3.88 -27.77
N ILE A 95 4.34 -5.12 -27.35
CA ILE A 95 3.24 -5.92 -27.91
C ILE A 95 1.91 -5.17 -27.76
N ARG A 96 1.62 -4.62 -26.59
CA ARG A 96 0.37 -3.85 -26.35
C ARG A 96 0.23 -2.63 -27.24
N ARG A 97 1.35 -2.04 -27.65
CA ARG A 97 1.39 -0.87 -28.53
C ARG A 97 1.53 -1.23 -30.02
N GLY A 98 1.57 -2.52 -30.37
CA GLY A 98 1.77 -2.97 -31.74
C GLY A 98 3.17 -2.67 -32.31
N ALA A 99 4.17 -2.52 -31.42
CA ALA A 99 5.56 -2.17 -31.75
C ALA A 99 6.53 -3.29 -31.40
N ASP A 100 6.06 -4.55 -31.42
CA ASP A 100 6.90 -5.71 -31.11
C ASP A 100 8.11 -5.83 -32.07
N ARG A 101 9.21 -6.36 -31.56
CA ARG A 101 10.47 -6.51 -32.27
C ARG A 101 10.91 -7.96 -32.27
N ALA A 102 11.11 -8.54 -33.46
CA ALA A 102 11.52 -9.94 -33.64
C ALA A 102 12.92 -10.28 -33.11
N ASP A 103 13.79 -9.27 -32.94
CA ASP A 103 15.16 -9.39 -32.44
C ASP A 103 15.25 -9.35 -30.91
N LEU A 104 14.18 -9.01 -30.20
CA LEU A 104 14.16 -8.95 -28.73
C LEU A 104 14.13 -10.36 -28.12
N ARG A 105 15.31 -10.85 -27.76
CA ARG A 105 15.48 -12.14 -27.07
C ARG A 105 16.35 -11.95 -25.84
N LEU A 106 16.01 -12.64 -24.75
CA LEU A 106 16.87 -12.65 -23.58
C LEU A 106 18.20 -13.29 -23.94
N PRO A 107 19.36 -12.61 -23.76
CA PRO A 107 20.65 -13.19 -24.04
C PRO A 107 20.97 -14.33 -23.06
N ALA A 108 21.95 -15.17 -23.38
CA ALA A 108 22.49 -16.12 -22.42
C ALA A 108 23.13 -15.33 -21.26
N LEU A 109 22.64 -15.56 -20.06
CA LEU A 109 23.09 -14.88 -18.84
C LEU A 109 23.97 -15.82 -18.02
N THR A 110 25.08 -15.28 -17.49
CA THR A 110 26.13 -16.05 -16.80
C THR A 110 25.98 -16.04 -15.27
N GLY A 111 25.22 -15.08 -14.73
CA GLY A 111 25.14 -14.76 -13.30
C GLY A 111 26.16 -13.69 -12.85
N ASN A 112 27.06 -13.25 -13.75
CA ASN A 112 27.90 -12.10 -13.49
C ASN A 112 27.16 -10.82 -13.88
N ARG A 113 26.88 -9.97 -12.88
CA ARG A 113 26.00 -8.81 -13.03
C ARG A 113 26.42 -7.83 -14.13
N ASP A 114 27.73 -7.61 -14.29
CA ASP A 114 28.23 -6.61 -15.23
C ASP A 114 28.28 -7.17 -16.67
N THR A 115 28.70 -8.43 -16.82
CA THR A 115 28.68 -9.16 -18.12
C THR A 115 27.23 -9.31 -18.61
N ASP A 116 26.31 -9.71 -17.71
CA ASP A 116 24.90 -9.93 -18.03
C ASP A 116 24.22 -8.61 -18.40
N TRP A 117 24.53 -7.53 -17.66
CA TRP A 117 24.04 -6.20 -18.02
C TRP A 117 24.53 -5.76 -19.41
N ALA A 118 25.80 -5.92 -19.71
CA ALA A 118 26.35 -5.54 -21.02
C ALA A 118 25.68 -6.29 -22.19
N ALA A 119 25.45 -7.60 -22.02
CA ALA A 119 24.72 -8.40 -22.99
C ALA A 119 23.25 -7.96 -23.12
N PHE A 120 22.62 -7.68 -22.03
CA PHE A 120 21.23 -7.21 -21.95
C PHE A 120 21.05 -5.84 -22.61
N ALA A 121 21.88 -4.86 -22.28
CA ALA A 121 21.87 -3.53 -22.86
C ALA A 121 22.04 -3.54 -24.38
N LYS A 122 22.87 -4.43 -24.90
CA LYS A 122 23.06 -4.63 -26.35
C LYS A 122 21.75 -5.05 -27.05
N VAL A 123 20.95 -5.90 -26.41
CA VAL A 123 19.64 -6.32 -26.95
C VAL A 123 18.63 -5.16 -26.97
N LEU A 124 18.64 -4.30 -25.96
CA LEU A 124 17.75 -3.14 -25.91
C LEU A 124 18.14 -2.05 -26.93
N GLY A 125 19.43 -1.90 -27.23
CA GLY A 125 19.96 -0.80 -28.05
C GLY A 125 19.74 0.55 -27.36
N THR A 126 19.17 1.52 -28.08
CA THR A 126 18.79 2.83 -27.48
C THR A 126 17.56 2.74 -26.59
N GLY A 127 16.75 1.69 -26.78
CA GLY A 127 15.51 1.45 -26.03
C GLY A 127 14.37 2.40 -26.40
N ASP A 128 13.15 1.94 -26.18
CA ASP A 128 11.94 2.78 -26.24
C ASP A 128 11.65 3.31 -24.84
N PRO A 129 11.53 4.65 -24.61
CA PRO A 129 11.36 5.21 -23.28
C PRO A 129 10.11 4.71 -22.53
N ALA A 130 9.02 4.37 -23.24
CA ALA A 130 7.80 3.84 -22.60
C ALA A 130 8.02 2.39 -22.18
N ALA A 131 8.61 1.56 -23.04
CA ALA A 131 8.93 0.18 -22.72
C ALA A 131 10.03 0.08 -21.64
N LEU A 132 10.99 1.01 -21.60
CA LEU A 132 11.98 1.10 -20.52
C LEU A 132 11.31 1.39 -19.16
N ARG A 133 10.31 2.24 -19.13
CA ARG A 133 9.50 2.44 -17.91
C ARG A 133 8.79 1.16 -17.47
N ALA A 134 8.23 0.43 -18.44
CA ALA A 134 7.63 -0.87 -18.15
C ALA A 134 8.66 -1.87 -17.63
N ALA A 135 9.88 -1.86 -18.21
CA ALA A 135 10.99 -2.72 -17.78
C ALA A 135 11.37 -2.46 -16.31
N ILE A 136 11.57 -1.19 -15.91
CA ILE A 136 11.90 -0.85 -14.51
C ILE A 136 10.73 -1.29 -13.59
N THR A 137 9.49 -0.99 -13.98
CA THR A 137 8.32 -1.41 -13.23
C THR A 137 8.25 -2.93 -13.06
N GLY A 138 8.48 -3.69 -14.14
CA GLY A 138 8.47 -5.15 -14.10
C GLY A 138 9.62 -5.75 -13.31
N MET A 139 10.81 -5.14 -13.39
CA MET A 139 11.96 -5.54 -12.60
C MET A 139 11.71 -5.39 -11.10
N VAL A 140 11.17 -4.24 -10.68
CA VAL A 140 10.83 -3.98 -9.27
C VAL A 140 9.68 -4.88 -8.81
N ALA A 141 8.67 -5.11 -9.64
CA ALA A 141 7.59 -6.05 -9.34
C ALA A 141 8.10 -7.49 -9.18
N GLY A 142 9.16 -7.86 -9.89
CA GLY A 142 9.84 -9.17 -9.78
C GLY A 142 10.52 -9.41 -8.43
N LEU A 143 10.67 -8.39 -7.58
CA LEU A 143 11.12 -8.54 -6.19
C LEU A 143 10.04 -9.18 -5.30
N HIS A 144 8.80 -9.20 -5.76
CA HIS A 144 7.63 -9.65 -4.97
C HIS A 144 7.52 -8.98 -3.61
N ASP A 145 8.06 -7.75 -3.49
CA ASP A 145 8.01 -6.92 -2.29
C ASP A 145 7.02 -5.77 -2.52
N ASN A 146 6.03 -5.67 -1.65
CA ASN A 146 4.96 -4.68 -1.79
C ASN A 146 5.38 -3.24 -1.39
N HIS A 147 6.58 -3.08 -0.82
CA HIS A 147 7.17 -1.78 -0.47
C HIS A 147 8.27 -1.35 -1.43
N ALA A 148 8.87 -2.28 -2.19
CA ALA A 148 9.76 -1.93 -3.30
C ALA A 148 8.95 -1.29 -4.43
N ARG A 149 9.33 -0.08 -4.85
CA ARG A 149 8.58 0.64 -5.89
C ARG A 149 9.44 1.65 -6.63
N TRP A 150 9.11 1.83 -7.87
CA TRP A 150 9.65 2.87 -8.72
C TRP A 150 8.56 3.93 -8.97
N VAL A 151 8.88 5.19 -8.72
CA VAL A 151 7.95 6.32 -8.78
C VAL A 151 8.54 7.40 -9.68
N ARG A 152 7.78 7.86 -10.67
CA ARG A 152 8.10 9.08 -11.41
C ARG A 152 7.35 10.24 -10.78
N PRO A 153 8.03 11.36 -10.48
CA PRO A 153 7.34 12.58 -10.08
C PRO A 153 6.37 13.00 -11.18
N THR A 154 5.13 13.22 -10.82
CA THR A 154 4.15 13.85 -11.70
C THR A 154 3.78 15.18 -11.08
N PRO A 155 3.74 16.27 -11.86
CA PRO A 155 3.24 17.53 -11.35
C PRO A 155 1.86 17.31 -10.72
N PRO A 156 1.57 17.94 -9.56
CA PRO A 156 0.24 17.85 -8.99
C PRO A 156 -0.78 18.37 -10.02
N PRO A 157 -1.95 17.70 -10.17
CA PRO A 157 -2.95 18.14 -11.11
C PRO A 157 -3.38 19.57 -10.79
N GLN A 158 -3.35 20.44 -11.80
CA GLN A 158 -3.86 21.80 -11.66
C GLN A 158 -5.37 21.70 -11.33
N GLY A 159 -5.83 22.34 -10.27
CA GLY A 159 -7.22 22.33 -9.84
C GLY A 159 -7.58 21.30 -8.75
N GLY A 160 -6.58 20.61 -8.17
CA GLY A 160 -6.80 19.66 -7.08
C GLY A 160 -7.10 18.22 -7.54
N PRO A 161 -7.36 17.30 -6.60
CA PRO A 161 -7.59 15.89 -6.92
C PRO A 161 -8.90 15.67 -7.67
N VAL A 162 -8.81 14.91 -8.77
CA VAL A 162 -9.93 14.52 -9.63
C VAL A 162 -10.12 13.00 -9.57
N GLY A 163 -11.37 12.54 -9.65
CA GLY A 163 -11.67 11.11 -9.67
C GLY A 163 -13.15 10.80 -9.57
N THR A 164 -13.51 9.52 -9.52
CA THR A 164 -14.90 9.09 -9.35
C THR A 164 -15.42 9.31 -7.92
N GLY A 165 -14.54 9.28 -6.91
CA GLY A 165 -14.89 9.33 -5.50
C GLY A 165 -15.24 7.97 -4.89
N ILE A 166 -15.08 6.85 -5.61
CA ILE A 166 -15.08 5.52 -5.01
C ILE A 166 -13.73 5.36 -4.29
N ALA A 167 -13.76 5.33 -2.96
CA ALA A 167 -12.56 5.38 -2.12
C ALA A 167 -12.21 4.01 -1.49
N GLY A 168 -13.04 3.01 -1.66
CA GLY A 168 -12.76 1.67 -1.18
C GLY A 168 -13.62 0.63 -1.90
N VAL A 169 -12.99 -0.52 -2.19
CA VAL A 169 -13.59 -1.71 -2.79
C VAL A 169 -13.04 -2.93 -2.06
N SER A 170 -13.86 -3.94 -1.82
CA SER A 170 -13.44 -5.19 -1.20
C SER A 170 -14.08 -6.40 -1.91
N ALA A 171 -13.43 -7.55 -1.81
CA ALA A 171 -14.02 -8.82 -2.19
C ALA A 171 -14.55 -9.56 -0.96
N GLN A 172 -15.44 -10.55 -1.16
CA GLN A 172 -16.01 -11.33 -0.06
C GLN A 172 -14.94 -12.12 0.70
N GLN A 173 -13.96 -12.67 -0.02
CA GLN A 173 -12.84 -13.43 0.53
C GLN A 173 -11.55 -13.01 -0.17
N GLY A 174 -10.46 -13.02 0.57
CA GLY A 174 -9.15 -12.58 0.08
C GLY A 174 -9.04 -11.07 -0.12
N PRO A 175 -7.83 -10.58 -0.46
CA PRO A 175 -7.62 -9.21 -0.89
C PRO A 175 -8.39 -8.92 -2.18
N GLN A 176 -8.88 -7.71 -2.32
CA GLN A 176 -9.82 -7.35 -3.39
C GLN A 176 -9.35 -7.63 -4.83
N PHE A 177 -8.05 -7.73 -5.06
CA PHE A 177 -7.49 -8.01 -6.40
C PHE A 177 -6.46 -9.14 -6.39
N ASP A 178 -6.48 -9.93 -5.34
CA ASP A 178 -5.72 -11.16 -5.24
C ASP A 178 -6.40 -12.26 -6.06
N PRO A 179 -5.66 -13.19 -6.68
CA PRO A 179 -6.25 -14.38 -7.30
C PRO A 179 -7.11 -15.22 -6.36
N ALA A 180 -6.87 -15.13 -5.05
CA ALA A 180 -7.70 -15.80 -4.03
C ALA A 180 -9.01 -15.07 -3.69
N ALA A 181 -9.20 -13.82 -4.15
CA ALA A 181 -10.43 -13.08 -3.93
C ALA A 181 -11.63 -13.79 -4.56
N ARG A 182 -12.75 -13.82 -3.85
CA ARG A 182 -14.00 -14.48 -4.27
C ARG A 182 -15.12 -13.46 -4.43
N PRO A 183 -16.07 -13.72 -5.33
CA PRO A 183 -17.24 -12.85 -5.47
C PRO A 183 -18.04 -12.73 -4.17
N PRO A 184 -18.74 -11.60 -3.96
CA PRO A 184 -18.79 -10.43 -4.84
C PRO A 184 -17.67 -9.43 -4.59
N LEU A 185 -17.37 -8.60 -5.59
CA LEU A 185 -16.63 -7.35 -5.42
C LEU A 185 -17.62 -6.24 -5.07
N PHE A 186 -17.41 -5.51 -3.99
CA PHE A 186 -18.34 -4.50 -3.52
C PHE A 186 -17.66 -3.23 -3.02
N ILE A 187 -18.38 -2.13 -3.12
CA ILE A 187 -17.89 -0.80 -2.74
C ILE A 187 -17.97 -0.67 -1.21
N THR A 188 -16.86 -0.31 -0.57
CA THR A 188 -16.80 -0.13 0.88
C THR A 188 -16.88 1.33 1.30
N LYS A 189 -16.42 2.26 0.44
CA LYS A 189 -16.39 3.68 0.76
C LYS A 189 -16.62 4.56 -0.46
N VAL A 190 -17.48 5.55 -0.30
CA VAL A 190 -17.75 6.61 -1.30
C VAL A 190 -17.52 7.96 -0.63
N LEU A 191 -16.80 8.85 -1.31
CA LEU A 191 -16.54 10.21 -0.81
C LEU A 191 -17.80 11.07 -0.96
N ALA A 192 -18.16 11.79 0.10
CA ALA A 192 -19.31 12.69 0.08
C ALA A 192 -19.14 13.79 -0.98
N GLY A 193 -20.22 14.13 -1.68
CA GLY A 193 -20.24 15.15 -2.74
C GLY A 193 -19.51 14.78 -4.03
N SER A 194 -18.88 13.59 -4.10
CA SER A 194 -18.17 13.10 -5.29
C SER A 194 -19.11 12.74 -6.44
N PRO A 195 -18.58 12.56 -7.68
CA PRO A 195 -19.37 12.05 -8.79
C PRO A 195 -20.09 10.72 -8.50
N ALA A 196 -19.44 9.79 -7.82
CA ALA A 196 -20.05 8.52 -7.41
C ALA A 196 -21.21 8.72 -6.42
N ALA A 197 -21.05 9.62 -5.45
CA ALA A 197 -22.14 9.94 -4.51
C ALA A 197 -23.33 10.57 -5.22
N LYS A 198 -23.09 11.49 -6.18
CA LYS A 198 -24.15 12.11 -7.00
C LYS A 198 -24.85 11.09 -7.91
N ALA A 199 -24.17 10.02 -8.30
CA ALA A 199 -24.74 8.91 -9.08
C ALA A 199 -25.45 7.86 -8.19
N ASP A 200 -25.74 8.19 -6.91
CA ASP A 200 -26.36 7.30 -5.92
C ASP A 200 -25.61 5.97 -5.72
N ILE A 201 -24.29 5.98 -5.86
CA ILE A 201 -23.45 4.83 -5.51
C ILE A 201 -23.24 4.85 -4.00
N ARG A 202 -23.42 3.70 -3.36
CA ARG A 202 -23.39 3.58 -1.89
C ARG A 202 -22.47 2.44 -1.45
N PRO A 203 -21.93 2.52 -0.23
CA PRO A 203 -21.28 1.36 0.38
C PRO A 203 -22.23 0.14 0.36
N GLY A 204 -21.67 -1.02 0.05
CA GLY A 204 -22.42 -2.26 -0.17
C GLY A 204 -22.90 -2.51 -1.59
N ASP A 205 -22.90 -1.52 -2.49
CA ASP A 205 -23.21 -1.78 -3.92
C ASP A 205 -22.18 -2.75 -4.50
N ILE A 206 -22.67 -3.86 -5.08
CA ILE A 206 -21.86 -4.92 -5.68
C ILE A 206 -21.51 -4.51 -7.11
N MET A 207 -20.23 -4.56 -7.43
CA MET A 207 -19.68 -4.26 -8.73
C MET A 207 -19.75 -5.49 -9.63
N VAL A 208 -20.63 -5.46 -10.65
CA VAL A 208 -20.85 -6.57 -11.57
C VAL A 208 -19.97 -6.45 -12.80
N LYS A 209 -19.91 -5.22 -13.39
CA LYS A 209 -19.11 -4.92 -14.59
C LYS A 209 -18.49 -3.53 -14.51
N VAL A 210 -17.33 -3.38 -15.14
CA VAL A 210 -16.66 -2.08 -15.41
C VAL A 210 -16.48 -1.95 -16.92
N ASN A 211 -17.04 -0.90 -17.53
CA ASN A 211 -17.04 -0.68 -19.00
C ASN A 211 -17.49 -1.92 -19.81
N GLY A 212 -18.49 -2.64 -19.28
CA GLY A 212 -19.01 -3.86 -19.91
C GLY A 212 -18.22 -5.14 -19.56
N VAL A 213 -17.03 -5.04 -19.03
CA VAL A 213 -16.17 -6.18 -18.63
C VAL A 213 -16.60 -6.69 -17.25
N PRO A 214 -16.88 -8.00 -17.10
CA PRO A 214 -17.27 -8.58 -15.81
C PRO A 214 -16.17 -8.41 -14.74
N ALA A 215 -16.58 -8.13 -13.50
CA ALA A 215 -15.67 -8.02 -12.37
C ALA A 215 -15.01 -9.37 -11.99
N PHE A 216 -15.68 -10.48 -12.31
CA PHE A 216 -15.17 -11.84 -12.11
C PHE A 216 -15.31 -12.65 -13.41
N ILE A 217 -14.38 -13.58 -13.60
CA ILE A 217 -14.45 -14.67 -14.60
C ILE A 217 -14.46 -15.96 -13.79
N GLY A 218 -15.63 -16.63 -13.74
CA GLY A 218 -15.85 -17.68 -12.75
C GLY A 218 -15.69 -17.13 -11.33
N ASP A 219 -14.88 -17.77 -10.52
CA ASP A 219 -14.59 -17.34 -9.14
C ASP A 219 -13.35 -16.42 -9.01
N SER A 220 -12.68 -16.10 -10.11
CA SER A 220 -11.47 -15.29 -10.09
C SER A 220 -11.76 -13.84 -10.48
N VAL A 221 -11.13 -12.90 -9.79
CA VAL A 221 -11.20 -11.47 -10.14
C VAL A 221 -10.65 -11.25 -11.54
N ASN A 222 -11.40 -10.52 -12.35
CA ASN A 222 -10.95 -10.10 -13.66
C ASN A 222 -10.04 -8.87 -13.53
N HIS A 223 -8.73 -9.08 -13.53
CA HIS A 223 -7.75 -8.00 -13.34
C HIS A 223 -7.83 -6.91 -14.44
N ASN A 224 -8.42 -7.20 -15.60
CA ASN A 224 -8.58 -6.20 -16.67
C ASN A 224 -9.48 -5.03 -16.24
N ILE A 225 -10.34 -5.19 -15.23
CA ILE A 225 -11.19 -4.09 -14.76
C ILE A 225 -10.40 -2.96 -14.09
N ILE A 226 -9.18 -3.23 -13.64
CA ILE A 226 -8.35 -2.26 -12.91
C ILE A 226 -8.02 -1.05 -13.76
N ASP A 227 -7.50 -1.31 -14.96
CA ASP A 227 -7.13 -0.25 -15.90
C ASP A 227 -8.38 0.49 -16.43
N LEU A 228 -9.53 -0.19 -16.45
CA LEU A 228 -10.79 0.38 -16.90
C LEU A 228 -11.38 1.41 -15.92
N PHE A 229 -10.99 1.37 -14.64
CA PHE A 229 -11.38 2.40 -13.68
C PHE A 229 -10.75 3.77 -13.95
N ALA A 230 -9.64 3.82 -14.68
CA ALA A 230 -8.99 5.06 -15.09
C ALA A 230 -9.68 5.76 -16.26
N ALA A 231 -10.65 5.10 -16.93
CA ALA A 231 -11.38 5.66 -18.04
C ALA A 231 -12.27 6.86 -17.61
N ASP A 232 -12.45 7.81 -18.50
CA ASP A 232 -13.37 8.93 -18.32
C ASP A 232 -14.21 9.15 -19.58
N PRO A 233 -15.51 8.85 -19.55
CA PRO A 233 -16.27 8.32 -18.41
C PRO A 233 -16.02 6.84 -18.10
N VAL A 234 -16.19 6.44 -16.85
CA VAL A 234 -16.27 5.03 -16.45
C VAL A 234 -17.73 4.59 -16.33
N ARG A 235 -18.07 3.43 -16.92
CA ARG A 235 -19.40 2.85 -16.84
C ARG A 235 -19.41 1.66 -15.89
N LEU A 236 -20.17 1.74 -14.79
CA LEU A 236 -20.28 0.70 -13.77
C LEU A 236 -21.66 0.03 -13.82
N THR A 237 -21.70 -1.29 -13.92
CA THR A 237 -22.92 -2.08 -13.66
C THR A 237 -22.88 -2.53 -12.21
N LEU A 238 -23.84 -2.07 -11.43
CA LEU A 238 -23.91 -2.27 -9.97
C LEU A 238 -25.19 -3.02 -9.60
N LYS A 239 -25.10 -3.96 -8.62
CA LYS A 239 -26.25 -4.62 -8.01
C LYS A 239 -26.36 -4.14 -6.57
N ARG A 240 -27.53 -3.58 -6.19
CA ARG A 240 -27.81 -3.16 -4.80
C ARG A 240 -28.32 -4.34 -3.98
N PRO A 241 -27.59 -4.82 -2.96
CA PRO A 241 -27.92 -6.07 -2.29
C PRO A 241 -29.25 -6.02 -1.53
N THR A 242 -29.67 -4.84 -1.02
CA THR A 242 -30.93 -4.67 -0.29
C THR A 242 -32.17 -4.83 -1.15
N THR A 243 -32.08 -4.61 -2.46
CA THR A 243 -33.21 -4.67 -3.38
C THR A 243 -33.05 -5.73 -4.48
N GLY A 244 -31.85 -6.30 -4.62
CA GLY A 244 -31.48 -7.19 -5.74
C GLY A 244 -31.39 -6.49 -7.10
N ARG A 245 -31.73 -5.19 -7.17
CA ARG A 245 -31.82 -4.42 -8.42
C ARG A 245 -30.43 -4.17 -9.00
N THR A 246 -30.29 -4.45 -10.29
CA THR A 246 -29.08 -4.12 -11.08
C THR A 246 -29.34 -2.87 -11.92
N ARG A 247 -28.34 -1.99 -11.97
CA ARG A 247 -28.36 -0.76 -12.78
C ARG A 247 -26.98 -0.48 -13.34
N THR A 248 -26.93 0.24 -14.45
CA THR A 248 -25.68 0.76 -15.02
C THR A 248 -25.65 2.27 -14.85
N VAL A 249 -24.54 2.78 -14.34
CA VAL A 249 -24.28 4.20 -14.18
C VAL A 249 -23.02 4.59 -14.94
N GLU A 250 -23.02 5.75 -15.54
CA GLU A 250 -21.85 6.36 -16.16
C GLU A 250 -21.36 7.48 -15.26
N ILE A 251 -20.07 7.50 -14.96
CA ILE A 251 -19.46 8.47 -14.04
C ILE A 251 -18.34 9.16 -14.79
N ARG A 252 -18.44 10.48 -14.94
CA ARG A 252 -17.29 11.32 -15.32
C ARG A 252 -16.49 11.65 -14.10
N GLN A 253 -15.16 11.64 -14.25
CA GLN A 253 -14.27 12.08 -13.19
C GLN A 253 -14.51 13.57 -12.90
N GLY A 254 -14.43 13.94 -11.66
CA GLY A 254 -14.65 15.32 -11.21
C GLY A 254 -13.87 15.61 -9.93
N PRO A 255 -13.92 16.86 -9.45
CA PRO A 255 -13.26 17.25 -8.22
C PRO A 255 -13.69 16.35 -7.05
N ILE A 256 -12.72 15.87 -6.29
CA ILE A 256 -12.96 15.11 -5.07
C ILE A 256 -12.27 15.77 -3.88
N THR A 257 -12.98 15.80 -2.74
CA THR A 257 -12.40 16.28 -1.48
C THR A 257 -12.06 15.08 -0.61
N ARG A 258 -10.78 14.92 -0.31
CA ARG A 258 -10.33 13.93 0.66
C ARG A 258 -10.17 14.63 2.00
N GLN A 259 -10.95 14.24 2.99
CA GLN A 259 -10.73 14.69 4.36
C GLN A 259 -9.44 14.04 4.89
N PRO A 260 -8.61 14.79 5.64
CA PRO A 260 -7.50 14.20 6.36
C PRO A 260 -8.00 13.04 7.26
N PRO A 261 -7.22 11.97 7.42
CA PRO A 261 -7.58 10.90 8.34
C PRO A 261 -7.69 11.48 9.77
N LYS A 262 -8.74 11.09 10.48
CA LYS A 262 -9.01 11.59 11.84
C LYS A 262 -9.39 10.44 12.75
N VAL A 263 -8.76 10.37 13.93
CA VAL A 263 -9.17 9.46 15.00
C VAL A 263 -10.53 9.86 15.54
N THR A 264 -11.49 8.94 15.54
CA THR A 264 -12.83 9.14 16.11
C THR A 264 -13.09 8.17 17.23
N SER A 265 -13.97 8.53 18.17
CA SER A 265 -14.35 7.67 19.28
C SER A 265 -15.82 7.83 19.65
N LYS A 266 -16.38 6.78 20.23
CA LYS A 266 -17.70 6.77 20.84
C LYS A 266 -17.75 5.79 22.01
N THR A 267 -18.56 6.08 23.01
CA THR A 267 -18.86 5.12 24.07
C THR A 267 -19.89 4.12 23.56
N LEU A 268 -19.65 2.84 23.83
CA LEU A 268 -20.52 1.73 23.49
C LEU A 268 -21.43 1.36 24.68
N PRO A 269 -22.53 0.63 24.46
CA PRO A 269 -23.29 0.01 25.55
C PRO A 269 -22.35 -0.81 26.44
N GLY A 270 -22.52 -0.70 27.76
CA GLY A 270 -21.63 -1.35 28.74
C GLY A 270 -20.36 -0.57 29.09
N GLY A 271 -20.21 0.69 28.60
CA GLY A 271 -19.12 1.58 28.99
C GLY A 271 -17.78 1.38 28.24
N ALA A 272 -17.67 0.40 27.36
CA ALA A 272 -16.50 0.23 26.52
C ALA A 272 -16.35 1.43 25.55
N VAL A 273 -15.11 1.77 25.20
CA VAL A 273 -14.84 2.84 24.23
C VAL A 273 -14.40 2.23 22.89
N TYR A 274 -15.16 2.59 21.84
CA TYR A 274 -14.77 2.32 20.46
C TYR A 274 -13.92 3.48 19.95
N VAL A 275 -12.79 3.16 19.35
CA VAL A 275 -11.90 4.13 18.69
C VAL A 275 -11.59 3.63 17.28
N GLN A 276 -11.84 4.47 16.28
CA GLN A 276 -11.41 4.22 14.89
C GLN A 276 -10.10 4.95 14.63
N LEU A 277 -9.07 4.18 14.24
CA LEU A 277 -7.75 4.66 13.85
C LEU A 277 -7.53 4.41 12.35
N PRO A 278 -7.67 5.41 11.49
CA PRO A 278 -7.63 5.23 10.04
C PRO A 278 -6.21 5.11 9.45
N GLY A 279 -5.17 5.33 10.25
CA GLY A 279 -3.76 5.23 9.85
C GLY A 279 -2.84 5.60 11.00
N PHE A 280 -1.61 5.11 10.95
CA PHE A 280 -0.52 5.43 11.90
C PHE A 280 0.26 6.66 11.42
N TYR A 281 -0.43 7.79 11.18
CA TYR A 281 0.19 9.07 10.84
C TYR A 281 0.76 9.73 12.10
N GLU A 282 1.63 10.71 11.92
CA GLU A 282 2.28 11.40 13.03
C GLU A 282 1.27 11.98 14.03
N GLY A 283 1.44 11.64 15.32
CA GLY A 283 0.55 12.01 16.42
C GLY A 283 -0.75 11.19 16.50
N ALA A 284 -0.95 10.16 15.68
CA ALA A 284 -2.15 9.33 15.71
C ALA A 284 -2.26 8.53 17.01
N ALA A 285 -1.17 8.00 17.54
CA ALA A 285 -1.14 7.29 18.81
C ALA A 285 -1.60 8.19 19.96
N ASP A 286 -1.08 9.41 20.03
CA ASP A 286 -1.49 10.38 21.07
C ASP A 286 -2.96 10.76 20.96
N GLN A 287 -3.50 10.87 19.75
CA GLN A 287 -4.92 11.10 19.56
C GLN A 287 -5.78 9.95 20.11
N VAL A 288 -5.35 8.68 19.87
CA VAL A 288 -6.03 7.50 20.46
C VAL A 288 -5.93 7.52 21.98
N ILE A 289 -4.73 7.69 22.52
CA ILE A 289 -4.47 7.73 23.97
C ILE A 289 -5.31 8.84 24.63
N ALA A 290 -5.40 10.01 24.03
CA ALA A 290 -6.25 11.11 24.54
C ALA A 290 -7.73 10.74 24.59
N LYS A 291 -8.25 9.93 23.65
CA LYS A 291 -9.63 9.42 23.69
C LYS A 291 -9.88 8.39 24.80
N LEU A 292 -8.80 7.80 25.33
CA LEU A 292 -8.82 6.75 26.35
C LEU A 292 -8.39 7.24 27.74
N GLN A 293 -8.23 8.55 27.95
CA GLN A 293 -7.78 9.13 29.25
C GLN A 293 -8.71 8.80 30.42
N GLY A 294 -10.00 8.56 30.16
CA GLY A 294 -10.97 8.09 31.17
C GLY A 294 -10.73 6.67 31.65
N ARG A 295 -9.72 5.95 31.11
CA ARG A 295 -9.34 4.57 31.48
C ARG A 295 -10.55 3.62 31.43
N PRO A 296 -11.19 3.47 30.26
CA PRO A 296 -12.31 2.53 30.15
C PRO A 296 -11.83 1.11 30.46
N GLU A 297 -12.69 0.28 31.05
CA GLU A 297 -12.36 -1.13 31.32
C GLU A 297 -12.07 -1.91 30.03
N ALA A 298 -12.66 -1.49 28.93
CA ALA A 298 -12.51 -2.15 27.63
C ALA A 298 -12.47 -1.17 26.46
N VAL A 299 -11.65 -1.52 25.46
CA VAL A 299 -11.45 -0.75 24.24
C VAL A 299 -11.68 -1.66 23.02
N VAL A 300 -12.49 -1.17 22.09
CA VAL A 300 -12.56 -1.70 20.73
C VAL A 300 -11.79 -0.75 19.81
N LEU A 301 -10.62 -1.17 19.36
CA LEU A 301 -9.79 -0.41 18.41
C LEU A 301 -10.08 -0.89 17.00
N ASP A 302 -10.71 -0.04 16.20
CA ASP A 302 -11.03 -0.36 14.80
C ASP A 302 -9.91 0.11 13.86
N LEU A 303 -9.19 -0.85 13.32
CA LEU A 303 -8.12 -0.68 12.35
C LEU A 303 -8.54 -1.06 10.92
N ARG A 304 -9.81 -1.34 10.69
CA ARG A 304 -10.29 -1.68 9.34
C ARG A 304 -10.08 -0.50 8.39
N GLY A 305 -9.51 -0.79 7.22
CA GLY A 305 -9.13 0.23 6.24
C GLY A 305 -7.86 1.01 6.58
N ASN A 306 -7.13 0.66 7.64
CA ASN A 306 -5.88 1.31 8.04
C ASN A 306 -4.70 0.79 7.20
N GLY A 307 -4.23 1.58 6.25
CA GLY A 307 -3.11 1.23 5.35
C GLY A 307 -1.72 1.33 6.00
N GLY A 308 -1.62 1.55 7.30
CA GLY A 308 -0.34 1.63 8.01
C GLY A 308 0.14 3.05 8.28
N GLY A 309 1.45 3.25 8.27
CA GLY A 309 2.12 4.52 8.57
C GLY A 309 3.43 4.34 9.33
N SER A 310 3.64 5.14 10.38
CA SER A 310 4.88 5.19 11.14
C SER A 310 5.01 4.03 12.15
N PRO A 311 6.11 3.28 12.16
CA PRO A 311 6.40 2.29 13.21
C PRO A 311 6.51 2.92 14.62
N ARG A 312 6.89 4.18 14.72
CA ARG A 312 6.93 4.90 16.00
C ARG A 312 5.55 5.06 16.62
N GLU A 313 4.54 5.32 15.80
CA GLU A 313 3.15 5.41 16.27
C GLU A 313 2.64 4.04 16.74
N VAL A 314 3.11 2.94 16.11
CA VAL A 314 2.81 1.57 16.56
C VAL A 314 3.36 1.32 17.95
N THR A 315 4.68 1.52 18.16
CA THR A 315 5.34 1.27 19.44
C THR A 315 4.79 2.16 20.54
N ARG A 316 4.45 3.42 20.21
CA ARG A 316 3.85 4.38 21.13
C ARG A 316 2.44 3.96 21.56
N LEU A 317 1.59 3.55 20.62
CA LEU A 317 0.23 3.09 20.96
C LEU A 317 0.26 1.79 21.74
N LEU A 318 1.14 0.85 21.41
CA LEU A 318 1.31 -0.40 22.14
C LEU A 318 1.81 -0.15 23.58
N GLY A 319 2.63 0.88 23.80
CA GLY A 319 3.06 1.33 25.13
C GLY A 319 1.91 1.69 26.08
N ALA A 320 0.76 2.10 25.52
CA ALA A 320 -0.43 2.34 26.33
C ALA A 320 -1.10 1.05 26.87
N PHE A 321 -0.80 -0.11 26.28
CA PHE A 321 -1.36 -1.41 26.67
C PHE A 321 -0.36 -2.32 27.38
N ALA A 322 0.93 -2.20 27.09
CA ALA A 322 1.97 -3.00 27.76
C ALA A 322 3.34 -2.33 27.68
N HIS A 323 4.18 -2.58 28.69
CA HIS A 323 5.59 -2.16 28.74
C HIS A 323 6.55 -3.34 28.61
N GLY A 324 7.78 -3.07 28.19
CA GLY A 324 8.88 -4.03 28.10
C GLY A 324 8.68 -5.09 26.99
N LYS A 325 7.75 -4.90 26.07
CA LYS A 325 7.44 -5.89 25.03
C LYS A 325 8.23 -5.60 23.76
N VAL A 326 8.68 -6.68 23.10
CA VAL A 326 9.15 -6.60 21.72
C VAL A 326 7.94 -6.61 20.82
N THR A 327 7.86 -5.64 19.93
CA THR A 327 6.72 -5.48 18.98
C THR A 327 7.01 -6.11 17.63
N SER A 328 8.26 -6.04 17.18
CA SER A 328 8.73 -6.59 15.91
C SER A 328 10.26 -6.59 15.86
N TYR A 329 10.82 -7.10 14.75
CA TYR A 329 12.24 -7.05 14.47
C TYR A 329 12.52 -6.47 13.08
N PHE A 330 13.57 -5.66 12.97
CA PHE A 330 14.19 -5.27 11.71
C PHE A 330 15.48 -6.06 11.53
N CYS A 331 15.53 -6.89 10.50
CA CYS A 331 16.61 -7.84 10.27
C CYS A 331 17.38 -7.45 8.98
N PRO A 332 18.64 -7.00 9.08
CA PRO A 332 19.49 -6.82 7.90
C PRO A 332 19.87 -8.18 7.30
N LEU A 333 20.35 -8.19 6.04
CA LEU A 333 20.83 -9.42 5.39
C LEU A 333 21.98 -10.09 6.19
N LYS A 334 22.85 -9.27 6.76
CA LYS A 334 23.98 -9.71 7.62
C LYS A 334 23.93 -8.96 8.93
N GLY A 335 24.17 -9.64 10.04
CA GLY A 335 24.13 -9.08 11.38
C GLY A 335 22.88 -9.49 12.17
N GLU A 336 22.73 -8.93 13.34
CA GLU A 336 21.63 -9.25 14.25
C GLU A 336 20.38 -8.45 13.91
N CYS A 337 19.21 -9.05 14.15
CA CYS A 337 17.94 -8.36 14.08
C CYS A 337 17.80 -7.36 15.23
N VAL A 338 17.42 -6.14 14.92
CA VAL A 338 17.15 -5.09 15.90
C VAL A 338 15.69 -5.18 16.36
N PRO A 339 15.42 -5.38 17.66
CA PRO A 339 14.07 -5.42 18.18
C PRO A 339 13.47 -4.00 18.26
N ASN A 340 12.26 -3.85 17.78
CA ASN A 340 11.40 -2.72 18.11
C ASN A 340 10.69 -3.03 19.43
N ARG A 341 10.50 -2.04 20.27
CA ARG A 341 9.91 -2.22 21.61
C ARG A 341 8.80 -1.21 21.85
N THR A 342 7.90 -1.56 22.78
CA THR A 342 6.90 -0.61 23.29
C THR A 342 7.55 0.67 23.79
N ASP A 343 6.88 1.81 23.62
CA ASP A 343 7.28 3.08 24.22
C ASP A 343 6.81 3.10 25.69
N ASP A 344 7.71 2.73 26.58
CA ASP A 344 7.42 2.61 28.01
C ASP A 344 7.28 3.96 28.73
N SER A 345 7.48 5.08 28.04
CA SER A 345 7.16 6.43 28.54
C SER A 345 5.65 6.72 28.56
N VAL A 346 4.86 5.95 27.81
CA VAL A 346 3.40 6.07 27.75
C VAL A 346 2.78 5.46 28.99
N ARG A 347 1.81 6.15 29.59
CA ARG A 347 1.08 5.62 30.75
C ARG A 347 0.20 4.43 30.37
N LEU A 348 0.28 3.33 31.12
CA LEU A 348 -0.57 2.15 30.93
C LEU A 348 -2.05 2.47 31.19
N LEU A 349 -2.92 1.99 30.30
CA LEU A 349 -4.37 2.14 30.41
C LEU A 349 -4.99 1.08 31.32
N GLY A 350 -4.51 -0.17 31.26
CA GLY A 350 -5.08 -1.31 32.00
C GLY A 350 -6.39 -1.83 31.42
N SER A 351 -6.76 -1.39 30.22
CA SER A 351 -8.01 -1.76 29.54
C SER A 351 -7.88 -3.11 28.83
N ARG A 352 -8.99 -3.89 28.79
CA ARG A 352 -9.09 -5.03 27.86
C ARG A 352 -9.15 -4.50 26.43
N LEU A 353 -8.43 -5.14 25.49
CA LEU A 353 -8.31 -4.69 24.10
C LEU A 353 -8.93 -5.70 23.15
N VAL A 354 -9.84 -5.25 22.31
CA VAL A 354 -10.30 -5.97 21.11
C VAL A 354 -9.96 -5.12 19.90
N VAL A 355 -9.33 -5.71 18.89
CA VAL A 355 -8.91 -5.02 17.67
C VAL A 355 -9.71 -5.55 16.48
N LEU A 356 -10.34 -4.64 15.73
CA LEU A 356 -11.01 -4.98 14.49
C LEU A 356 -10.05 -4.81 13.31
N THR A 357 -9.89 -5.87 12.51
CA THR A 357 -9.00 -5.86 11.34
C THR A 357 -9.73 -6.29 10.08
N ASP A 358 -9.19 -5.90 8.93
CA ASP A 358 -9.62 -6.37 7.62
C ASP A 358 -8.42 -6.51 6.65
N ARG A 359 -8.69 -6.89 5.40
CA ARG A 359 -7.66 -7.03 4.35
C ARG A 359 -7.01 -5.72 3.91
N ALA A 360 -7.50 -4.58 4.35
CA ALA A 360 -6.88 -3.27 4.11
C ALA A 360 -6.01 -2.79 5.29
N CYS A 361 -5.98 -3.55 6.41
CA CYS A 361 -5.03 -3.36 7.49
C CYS A 361 -3.64 -3.81 7.03
N ALA A 362 -2.77 -2.85 6.67
CA ALA A 362 -1.51 -3.09 5.98
C ALA A 362 -0.33 -2.37 6.66
N SER A 363 0.90 -2.82 6.45
CA SER A 363 2.14 -2.18 6.89
C SER A 363 2.19 -2.01 8.42
N ALA A 364 2.29 -0.81 8.96
CA ALA A 364 2.24 -0.55 10.41
C ALA A 364 0.98 -1.13 11.09
N CYS A 365 -0.12 -1.34 10.34
CA CYS A 365 -1.31 -2.01 10.86
C CYS A 365 -1.12 -3.54 10.98
N ASP A 366 -0.41 -4.17 10.04
CA ASP A 366 0.03 -5.56 10.19
C ASP A 366 0.95 -5.72 11.41
N ASP A 367 1.94 -4.80 11.55
CA ASP A 367 2.90 -4.78 12.66
C ASP A 367 2.18 -4.66 14.02
N PHE A 368 1.28 -3.68 14.16
CA PHE A 368 0.47 -3.51 15.37
C PHE A 368 -0.35 -4.77 15.69
N SER A 369 -1.01 -5.34 14.70
CA SER A 369 -1.85 -6.54 14.87
C SER A 369 -1.04 -7.76 15.28
N ALA A 370 0.16 -7.95 14.69
CA ALA A 370 1.09 -9.00 15.06
C ALA A 370 1.59 -8.83 16.50
N ALA A 371 1.95 -7.61 16.89
CA ALA A 371 2.40 -7.30 18.24
C ALA A 371 1.29 -7.54 19.28
N VAL A 372 0.04 -7.14 18.99
CA VAL A 372 -1.10 -7.42 19.88
C VAL A 372 -1.29 -8.92 20.07
N LYS A 373 -1.31 -9.68 18.98
CA LYS A 373 -1.52 -11.14 19.03
C LYS A 373 -0.34 -11.87 19.64
N GLY A 374 0.88 -11.60 19.20
CA GLY A 374 2.10 -12.30 19.64
C GLY A 374 2.46 -12.04 21.10
N ASN A 375 2.08 -10.89 21.65
CA ASN A 375 2.28 -10.56 23.06
C ASN A 375 1.04 -10.81 23.94
N GLY A 376 -0.07 -11.34 23.40
CA GLY A 376 -1.29 -11.59 24.15
C GLY A 376 -1.94 -10.32 24.72
N LEU A 377 -1.84 -9.17 24.03
CA LEU A 377 -2.33 -7.89 24.52
C LEU A 377 -3.83 -7.69 24.29
N GLY A 378 -4.42 -8.48 23.41
CA GLY A 378 -5.83 -8.35 23.07
C GLY A 378 -6.27 -9.41 22.05
N THR A 379 -7.53 -9.34 21.66
CA THR A 379 -8.18 -10.27 20.74
C THR A 379 -8.41 -9.60 19.39
N LEU A 380 -8.04 -10.27 18.29
CA LEU A 380 -8.27 -9.79 16.93
C LEU A 380 -9.59 -10.35 16.38
N VAL A 381 -10.43 -9.47 15.83
CA VAL A 381 -11.75 -9.82 15.26
C VAL A 381 -11.88 -9.23 13.85
N GLY A 382 -12.51 -9.94 12.95
CA GLY A 382 -12.74 -9.49 11.57
C GLY A 382 -12.17 -10.44 10.54
N THR A 383 -11.25 -10.00 9.71
CA THR A 383 -10.52 -10.85 8.75
C THR A 383 -9.02 -10.66 8.90
N ARG A 384 -8.27 -11.63 8.37
CA ARG A 384 -6.80 -11.58 8.30
C ARG A 384 -6.34 -10.23 7.71
N THR A 385 -5.26 -9.66 8.24
CA THR A 385 -4.66 -8.42 7.72
C THR A 385 -4.05 -8.61 6.33
N ALA A 386 -3.56 -7.55 5.72
CA ALA A 386 -3.06 -7.57 4.34
C ALA A 386 -1.84 -8.47 4.14
N GLY A 387 -0.93 -8.51 5.11
CA GLY A 387 0.40 -9.08 4.91
C GLY A 387 1.25 -8.22 3.98
N ALA A 388 1.05 -6.92 4.05
CA ALA A 388 1.79 -5.95 3.26
C ALA A 388 2.71 -5.15 4.18
N VAL A 389 3.65 -5.82 4.84
CA VAL A 389 4.57 -5.24 5.80
C VAL A 389 6.03 -5.41 5.32
N SER A 390 6.80 -4.36 5.46
CA SER A 390 8.24 -4.38 5.17
C SER A 390 8.98 -3.50 6.18
N GLY A 391 10.30 -3.65 6.21
CA GLY A 391 11.17 -2.76 6.95
C GLY A 391 11.25 -1.37 6.32
N PRO A 392 11.88 -0.40 7.01
CA PRO A 392 12.13 0.91 6.47
C PRO A 392 12.83 0.85 5.12
N GLY A 393 12.32 1.65 4.18
CA GLY A 393 12.89 1.80 2.84
C GLY A 393 13.63 3.13 2.68
N GLU A 394 14.54 3.16 1.71
CA GLU A 394 15.26 4.35 1.29
C GLU A 394 14.96 4.65 -0.17
N GLY A 395 14.87 5.94 -0.50
CA GLY A 395 14.65 6.42 -1.85
C GLY A 395 15.98 6.73 -2.56
N TYR A 396 16.13 6.26 -3.79
CA TYR A 396 17.27 6.51 -4.67
C TYR A 396 16.82 7.31 -5.88
N LEU A 397 17.48 8.43 -6.12
CA LEU A 397 17.20 9.27 -7.29
C LEU A 397 17.92 8.69 -8.51
N LEU A 398 17.16 8.47 -9.59
CA LEU A 398 17.69 8.01 -10.88
C LEU A 398 17.90 9.21 -11.81
N ASP A 399 18.68 9.01 -12.91
CA ASP A 399 19.09 10.06 -13.84
C ASP A 399 17.92 10.71 -14.60
N ASP A 400 16.78 10.00 -14.72
CA ASP A 400 15.55 10.56 -15.29
C ASP A 400 14.67 11.31 -14.27
N GLY A 401 15.20 11.56 -13.06
CA GLY A 401 14.46 12.22 -11.98
C GLY A 401 13.40 11.33 -11.31
N SER A 402 13.30 10.07 -11.67
CA SER A 402 12.46 9.10 -10.97
C SER A 402 13.11 8.62 -9.68
N VAL A 403 12.32 8.04 -8.81
CA VAL A 403 12.72 7.57 -7.48
C VAL A 403 12.50 6.08 -7.37
N LEU A 404 13.55 5.34 -7.04
CA LEU A 404 13.49 3.93 -6.67
C LEU A 404 13.48 3.81 -5.15
N ILE A 405 12.43 3.25 -4.57
CA ILE A 405 12.29 3.03 -3.13
C ILE A 405 12.52 1.56 -2.85
N LEU A 406 13.50 1.25 -1.99
CA LEU A 406 13.92 -0.11 -1.67
C LEU A 406 13.92 -0.34 -0.15
N PRO A 407 13.25 -1.39 0.36
CA PRO A 407 13.44 -1.85 1.74
C PRO A 407 14.89 -2.24 2.02
N LYS A 408 15.41 -1.77 3.17
CA LYS A 408 16.80 -2.01 3.59
C LYS A 408 16.95 -3.19 4.55
N VAL A 409 15.86 -3.57 5.19
CA VAL A 409 15.80 -4.63 6.19
C VAL A 409 14.52 -5.44 6.03
N ARG A 410 14.55 -6.69 6.43
CA ARG A 410 13.36 -7.53 6.53
C ARG A 410 12.62 -7.22 7.83
N HIS A 411 11.31 -7.12 7.77
CA HIS A 411 10.46 -7.03 8.95
C HIS A 411 10.01 -8.44 9.39
N LEU A 412 10.08 -8.71 10.70
CA LEU A 412 9.53 -9.91 11.32
C LEU A 412 8.66 -9.54 12.52
N GLY A 413 7.67 -10.33 12.83
CA GLY A 413 6.82 -10.16 14.01
C GLY A 413 7.55 -10.40 15.34
N PRO A 414 6.85 -10.24 16.48
CA PRO A 414 7.46 -10.31 17.82
C PRO A 414 8.06 -11.69 18.16
N ALA A 415 7.54 -12.78 17.59
CA ALA A 415 8.10 -14.11 17.70
C ALA A 415 9.04 -14.47 16.52
N ARG A 416 9.48 -13.47 15.76
CA ARG A 416 10.29 -13.59 14.54
C ARG A 416 9.57 -14.31 13.39
N GLU A 417 8.26 -14.36 13.43
CA GLU A 417 7.42 -14.89 12.35
C GLU A 417 7.39 -13.96 11.15
N ILE A 418 7.17 -14.57 9.98
CA ILE A 418 6.98 -13.85 8.71
C ILE A 418 5.54 -13.39 8.63
N ILE A 419 5.33 -12.08 8.55
CA ILE A 419 4.02 -11.46 8.37
C ILE A 419 3.82 -11.08 6.91
N ASP A 420 4.89 -10.66 6.24
CA ASP A 420 4.85 -10.23 4.84
C ASP A 420 4.28 -11.32 3.94
N THR A 421 3.41 -10.93 3.01
CA THR A 421 2.62 -11.79 2.10
C THR A 421 1.58 -12.69 2.79
N ILE A 422 1.71 -12.99 4.09
CA ILE A 422 0.83 -13.90 4.84
C ILE A 422 -0.29 -13.15 5.58
N GLY A 423 0.05 -12.04 6.24
CA GLY A 423 -0.84 -11.29 7.13
C GLY A 423 -1.07 -11.97 8.47
N VAL A 424 -1.65 -11.23 9.41
CA VAL A 424 -1.93 -11.69 10.77
C VAL A 424 -3.32 -12.32 10.83
N PRO A 425 -3.45 -13.58 11.28
CA PRO A 425 -4.75 -14.24 11.40
C PRO A 425 -5.51 -13.68 12.60
N VAL A 426 -6.83 -13.50 12.45
CA VAL A 426 -7.71 -13.11 13.55
C VAL A 426 -8.03 -14.28 14.48
N ASP A 427 -8.45 -13.98 15.71
CA ASP A 427 -8.94 -14.97 16.68
C ASP A 427 -10.41 -15.31 16.41
N HIS A 428 -11.19 -14.31 15.93
CA HIS A 428 -12.58 -14.51 15.57
C HIS A 428 -12.85 -13.96 14.16
N TYR A 429 -13.19 -14.87 13.26
CA TYR A 429 -13.53 -14.51 11.88
C TYR A 429 -14.94 -13.91 11.81
N ALA A 430 -15.03 -12.65 11.41
CA ALA A 430 -16.27 -11.89 11.30
C ALA A 430 -16.19 -10.92 10.09
N PRO A 431 -16.26 -11.44 8.86
CA PRO A 431 -16.09 -10.62 7.65
C PRO A 431 -17.27 -9.68 7.45
N MET A 432 -16.98 -8.48 6.92
CA MET A 432 -17.99 -7.53 6.44
C MET A 432 -18.49 -7.99 5.07
N THR A 433 -19.80 -8.12 4.91
CA THR A 433 -20.41 -8.45 3.61
C THR A 433 -20.97 -7.20 2.93
N ALA A 434 -21.26 -7.30 1.63
CA ALA A 434 -21.94 -6.26 0.88
C ALA A 434 -23.31 -5.90 1.50
N LEU A 435 -24.06 -6.90 1.96
CA LEU A 435 -25.36 -6.69 2.60
C LEU A 435 -25.23 -6.04 3.98
N ASP A 436 -24.21 -6.39 4.76
CA ASP A 436 -23.97 -5.76 6.06
C ASP A 436 -23.71 -4.26 5.90
N LEU A 437 -22.81 -3.89 4.97
CA LEU A 437 -22.56 -2.49 4.64
C LEU A 437 -23.83 -1.76 4.19
N ALA A 438 -24.59 -2.38 3.28
CA ALA A 438 -25.81 -1.78 2.74
C ALA A 438 -26.92 -1.61 3.77
N THR A 439 -26.92 -2.41 4.85
CA THR A 439 -27.91 -2.38 5.93
C THR A 439 -27.40 -1.72 7.22
N GLY A 440 -26.14 -1.26 7.24
CA GLY A 440 -25.50 -0.67 8.41
C GLY A 440 -25.23 -1.66 9.56
N ARG A 441 -25.20 -2.97 9.27
CA ARG A 441 -24.79 -4.00 10.23
C ARG A 441 -23.27 -4.05 10.31
N ASP A 442 -22.75 -4.38 11.48
CA ASP A 442 -21.32 -4.55 11.72
C ASP A 442 -21.05 -5.87 12.48
N PRO A 443 -20.83 -6.98 11.76
CA PRO A 443 -20.59 -8.28 12.39
C PRO A 443 -19.32 -8.31 13.24
N GLY A 444 -18.27 -7.57 12.83
CA GLY A 444 -17.02 -7.45 13.58
C GLY A 444 -17.24 -6.75 14.92
N LEU A 445 -17.93 -5.59 14.92
CA LEU A 445 -18.24 -4.87 16.15
C LEU A 445 -19.21 -5.67 17.04
N ALA A 446 -20.21 -6.32 16.44
CA ALA A 446 -21.15 -7.17 17.21
C ALA A 446 -20.39 -8.31 17.90
N LYS A 447 -19.45 -8.96 17.21
CA LYS A 447 -18.61 -9.99 17.82
C LYS A 447 -17.69 -9.43 18.90
N ALA A 448 -17.06 -8.27 18.67
CA ALA A 448 -16.20 -7.62 19.66
C ALA A 448 -16.95 -7.35 20.97
N LEU A 449 -18.18 -6.89 20.90
CA LEU A 449 -19.03 -6.64 22.09
C LEU A 449 -19.31 -7.90 22.93
N THR A 450 -19.29 -9.10 22.32
CA THR A 450 -19.46 -10.35 23.07
C THR A 450 -18.19 -10.80 23.81
N LEU A 451 -17.07 -10.16 23.58
CA LEU A 451 -15.75 -10.50 24.14
C LEU A 451 -15.30 -9.53 25.25
N LEU A 452 -16.05 -8.46 25.44
CA LEU A 452 -15.87 -7.46 26.48
C LEU A 452 -16.66 -7.82 27.74
#